data_0ed17cb43a0bf5c8f8169806ea1cd94f
#
_entry.id   0ed17cb43a0bf5c8f8169806ea1cd94f
#
_cell.length_a   1.000
_cell.length_b   1.000
_cell.length_c   1.000
_cell.angle_alpha   90.00
_cell.angle_beta   90.00
_cell.angle_gamma   90.00
#
_symmetry.space_group_name_H-M   'P 1'
#
loop_
_entity.id
_entity.type
_entity.pdbx_description
1 polymer ?
#
loop_
_entity_poly.entity_id
_entity_poly.type
_entity_poly.pdbx_seq_one_letter_code
_entity_poly.pdbx_strand_id
1 'polypeptide(L)'
;MLLLSIQSMAQTSRLDSIHTLEDVAVVGVRPHYLTPSQTLQGAMLQDLSTTSVADALKYFSGVQIKDYGGLGGLKTVNVRSLGSQHVGVYLDGIRINNAQNGQIDLGRYSLSNMESVSLYNANRNERLQSASEYASAATVYMQTRRPTETAYSVEYGCGSFGLNKVKGYFSLKNLMFVDAEYQHTKGNYGFRFRSEQEDTVGRRNNSDITFYRVEAAGFYRGLSTHVYYYNSERGLPGPVIRRLSDQWDSTDRQWDQNFFVQSSYKHAWEHFGLKTNIKYAYDYLHYLQDPNTNASTMFCDNHYTQQDVYGSIAGAWNTRYLSLTASTDLRWTDLNADVYKFDYVYRIDSKSLLSAIASYRGFEANIALLYTHISDHTRSAASPLSRLAPMYLASWHGGPWTVRAFHKRIFRAPTLNDLYYTLVGNVQLRPEYTSQWDMGVDYKDKYLHLALDMYYNRIEDKIVAIPMKCQFRWSMVNFGLVKSLGLSATAGYDRQWGKFSLSANANYTCQRDRDYSSPADPEYKNTIPYSPLHSASLILDLGYDGYSLCTSWLYTGDRFALISNNREDMLGDWYTVDLKLNKQFHIGKHNVQATIECNNLTDSRHEVVKRYPMPGRNWKFTLQWKI
;
A
#
# COMPACT_ATOMS: atom_id res chain seq x y z
N MET A 1 11.19 16.90 -62.24
CA MET A 1 10.12 15.91 -61.98
C MET A 1 10.74 14.67 -61.40
N LEU A 2 10.85 14.62 -60.09
CA LEU A 2 11.24 13.43 -59.31
C LEU A 2 10.55 13.52 -57.96
N LEU A 3 9.46 12.78 -57.83
CA LEU A 3 8.68 12.59 -56.60
C LEU A 3 9.49 11.65 -55.69
N LEU A 4 9.99 12.16 -54.57
CA LEU A 4 10.48 11.38 -53.47
C LEU A 4 9.31 11.12 -52.54
N SER A 5 8.78 9.91 -52.60
CA SER A 5 7.82 9.38 -51.62
C SER A 5 8.54 9.13 -50.31
N ILE A 6 8.32 9.97 -49.33
CA ILE A 6 8.68 9.71 -47.93
C ILE A 6 7.64 8.74 -47.37
N GLN A 7 7.99 7.46 -47.34
CA GLN A 7 7.26 6.49 -46.55
C GLN A 7 7.53 6.79 -45.05
N SER A 8 6.58 7.45 -44.45
CA SER A 8 6.48 7.55 -43.00
C SER A 8 6.25 6.14 -42.44
N MET A 9 7.28 5.49 -41.93
CA MET A 9 7.11 4.35 -41.05
C MET A 9 6.50 4.86 -39.75
N ALA A 10 5.18 4.79 -39.65
CA ALA A 10 4.48 4.90 -38.39
C ALA A 10 4.90 3.69 -37.54
N GLN A 11 5.86 3.86 -36.65
CA GLN A 11 6.00 2.95 -35.51
C GLN A 11 4.77 3.13 -34.66
N THR A 12 3.83 2.20 -34.82
CA THR A 12 2.75 1.98 -33.85
C THR A 12 3.40 1.75 -32.49
N SER A 13 3.29 2.74 -31.60
CA SER A 13 3.57 2.54 -30.20
C SER A 13 2.58 1.48 -29.72
N ARG A 14 3.08 0.29 -29.50
CA ARG A 14 2.31 -0.83 -28.97
C ARG A 14 1.96 -0.53 -27.52
N LEU A 15 0.83 0.12 -27.30
CA LEU A 15 0.12 0.12 -26.02
C LEU A 15 -0.51 -1.25 -25.71
N ASP A 16 -0.35 -2.22 -26.60
CA ASP A 16 -0.86 -3.58 -26.48
C ASP A 16 0.22 -4.61 -26.12
N SER A 17 1.24 -4.21 -25.42
CA SER A 17 2.05 -5.21 -24.75
C SER A 17 1.54 -5.35 -23.32
N ILE A 18 0.52 -6.18 -23.11
CA ILE A 18 0.56 -7.12 -22.00
C ILE A 18 1.88 -7.87 -22.22
N HIS A 19 2.99 -7.31 -21.74
CA HIS A 19 4.18 -8.09 -21.51
C HIS A 19 3.82 -9.01 -20.33
N THR A 20 3.08 -10.09 -20.64
CA THR A 20 3.30 -11.31 -19.89
C THR A 20 4.83 -11.47 -19.96
N LEU A 21 5.53 -11.12 -18.85
CA LEU A 21 6.81 -11.74 -18.55
C LEU A 21 6.64 -13.16 -19.04
N GLU A 22 7.64 -13.69 -19.77
CA GLU A 22 7.66 -15.12 -20.04
C GLU A 22 7.45 -15.81 -18.70
N ASP A 23 6.19 -16.01 -18.34
CA ASP A 23 5.80 -17.04 -17.40
C ASP A 23 6.40 -18.25 -18.04
N VAL A 24 7.47 -18.74 -17.46
CA VAL A 24 8.02 -20.04 -17.83
C VAL A 24 6.80 -20.91 -17.94
N ALA A 25 6.49 -21.31 -19.17
CA ALA A 25 5.27 -22.01 -19.50
C ALA A 25 5.28 -23.36 -18.76
N VAL A 26 4.85 -23.33 -17.49
CA VAL A 26 4.50 -24.53 -16.78
C VAL A 26 3.17 -24.94 -17.35
N VAL A 27 3.25 -25.81 -18.36
CA VAL A 27 2.12 -26.52 -18.98
C VAL A 27 0.79 -25.76 -18.98
N GLY A 28 0.55 -25.01 -20.02
CA GLY A 28 -0.71 -24.74 -20.70
C GLY A 28 -2.01 -24.45 -19.97
N VAL A 29 -2.02 -24.06 -18.71
CA VAL A 29 -3.23 -23.58 -18.04
C VAL A 29 -3.02 -22.13 -17.66
N ARG A 30 -3.78 -21.22 -18.28
CA ARG A 30 -3.82 -19.80 -17.87
C ARG A 30 -4.14 -19.75 -16.39
N PRO A 31 -3.37 -19.04 -15.54
CA PRO A 31 -3.73 -18.88 -14.14
C PRO A 31 -5.06 -18.12 -14.08
N HIS A 32 -6.09 -18.77 -13.59
CA HIS A 32 -7.33 -18.10 -13.25
C HIS A 32 -7.14 -17.55 -11.84
N TYR A 33 -7.36 -16.25 -11.67
CA TYR A 33 -7.27 -15.61 -10.35
C TYR A 33 -8.53 -15.96 -9.57
N LEU A 34 -8.38 -16.74 -8.52
CA LEU A 34 -9.49 -17.15 -7.64
C LEU A 34 -9.90 -16.06 -6.64
N THR A 35 -9.07 -15.05 -6.42
CA THR A 35 -9.34 -14.00 -5.45
C THR A 35 -9.63 -12.67 -6.12
N PRO A 36 -10.51 -11.84 -5.54
CA PRO A 36 -10.71 -10.49 -6.01
C PRO A 36 -9.40 -9.75 -6.10
N SER A 37 -9.11 -9.18 -7.25
CA SER A 37 -7.92 -8.36 -7.45
C SER A 37 -8.30 -7.05 -8.12
N GLN A 38 -7.64 -6.00 -7.71
CA GLN A 38 -7.68 -4.69 -8.37
C GLN A 38 -6.26 -4.32 -8.73
N THR A 39 -6.04 -3.84 -9.94
CA THR A 39 -4.70 -3.54 -10.43
C THR A 39 -4.71 -2.21 -11.17
N LEU A 40 -3.77 -1.33 -10.83
CA LEU A 40 -3.39 -0.17 -11.63
C LEU A 40 -2.05 -0.48 -12.30
N GLN A 41 -1.98 -0.35 -13.62
CA GLN A 41 -0.79 -0.64 -14.43
C GLN A 41 -0.74 0.21 -15.70
N GLY A 42 0.41 0.21 -16.37
CA GLY A 42 0.59 0.87 -17.65
C GLY A 42 0.32 2.38 -17.60
N ALA A 43 -0.35 2.92 -18.61
CA ALA A 43 -0.66 4.35 -18.74
C ALA A 43 -1.49 4.85 -17.54
N MET A 44 -2.54 4.13 -17.14
CA MET A 44 -3.39 4.53 -16.02
C MET A 44 -2.62 4.75 -14.72
N LEU A 45 -1.59 3.92 -14.42
CA LEU A 45 -0.73 4.10 -13.25
C LEU A 45 0.23 5.30 -13.42
N GLN A 46 0.78 5.49 -14.63
CA GLN A 46 1.78 6.53 -14.92
C GLN A 46 1.14 7.92 -15.06
N ASP A 47 -0.05 7.98 -15.61
CA ASP A 47 -0.76 9.23 -15.89
C ASP A 47 -1.62 9.71 -14.70
N LEU A 48 -1.78 8.87 -13.66
CA LEU A 48 -2.43 9.29 -12.42
C LEU A 48 -1.64 10.41 -11.73
N SER A 49 -2.35 11.45 -11.24
CA SER A 49 -1.73 12.58 -10.52
C SER A 49 -1.33 12.18 -9.10
N THR A 50 -0.39 11.26 -8.99
CA THR A 50 0.09 10.70 -7.71
C THR A 50 1.60 10.52 -7.73
N THR A 51 2.21 10.53 -6.55
CA THR A 51 3.67 10.37 -6.43
C THR A 51 4.09 9.14 -5.68
N SER A 52 3.19 8.56 -4.88
CA SER A 52 3.48 7.42 -4.03
C SER A 52 2.48 6.28 -4.21
N VAL A 53 2.89 5.07 -3.82
CA VAL A 53 2.01 3.89 -3.80
C VAL A 53 0.78 4.12 -2.92
N ALA A 54 0.92 4.82 -1.79
CA ALA A 54 -0.22 5.17 -0.94
C ALA A 54 -1.28 5.98 -1.69
N ASP A 55 -0.85 6.93 -2.52
CA ASP A 55 -1.76 7.79 -3.27
C ASP A 55 -2.50 7.01 -4.38
N ALA A 56 -1.83 6.07 -5.06
CA ALA A 56 -2.48 5.19 -6.03
C ALA A 56 -3.52 4.27 -5.38
N LEU A 57 -3.24 3.75 -4.19
CA LEU A 57 -4.16 2.87 -3.47
C LEU A 57 -5.47 3.55 -3.00
N LYS A 58 -5.52 4.89 -2.94
CA LYS A 58 -6.76 5.64 -2.65
C LYS A 58 -7.88 5.35 -3.65
N TYR A 59 -7.52 4.95 -4.87
CA TYR A 59 -8.47 4.66 -5.95
C TYR A 59 -8.96 3.22 -5.97
N PHE A 60 -8.54 2.36 -5.03
CA PHE A 60 -8.99 0.97 -4.95
C PHE A 60 -10.23 0.84 -4.07
N SER A 61 -11.17 0.01 -4.49
CA SER A 61 -12.38 -0.31 -3.72
C SER A 61 -12.02 -0.94 -2.37
N GLY A 62 -12.72 -0.52 -1.32
CA GLY A 62 -12.51 -1.02 0.05
C GLY A 62 -11.21 -0.57 0.71
N VAL A 63 -10.46 0.34 0.09
CA VAL A 63 -9.20 0.88 0.63
C VAL A 63 -9.44 2.23 1.28
N GLN A 64 -8.84 2.40 2.45
CA GLN A 64 -8.78 3.66 3.19
C GLN A 64 -7.32 3.96 3.51
N ILE A 65 -6.84 5.14 3.11
CA ILE A 65 -5.52 5.61 3.49
C ILE A 65 -5.68 6.57 4.67
N LYS A 66 -5.02 6.27 5.79
CA LYS A 66 -4.81 7.25 6.85
C LYS A 66 -3.62 8.10 6.48
N ASP A 67 -3.85 9.40 6.29
CA ASP A 67 -2.85 10.39 5.91
C ASP A 67 -2.76 11.45 7.03
N TYR A 68 -1.60 11.58 7.64
CA TYR A 68 -1.36 12.46 8.79
C TYR A 68 -0.80 13.83 8.39
N GLY A 69 -1.05 14.25 7.18
CA GLY A 69 -0.80 15.63 6.77
C GLY A 69 0.11 15.80 5.56
N GLY A 70 -0.47 15.86 4.41
CA GLY A 70 0.16 16.36 3.20
C GLY A 70 1.33 15.54 2.67
N LEU A 71 2.37 16.24 2.19
CA LEU A 71 3.48 15.61 1.47
C LEU A 71 4.44 14.82 2.37
N GLY A 72 4.65 15.25 3.61
CA GLY A 72 5.55 14.60 4.59
C GLY A 72 4.86 13.69 5.59
N GLY A 73 3.52 13.58 5.56
CA GLY A 73 2.76 12.79 6.51
C GLY A 73 2.93 11.28 6.35
N LEU A 74 2.84 10.56 7.47
CA LEU A 74 2.75 9.10 7.46
C LEU A 74 1.49 8.65 6.70
N LYS A 75 1.63 7.70 5.78
CA LYS A 75 0.52 7.15 4.98
C LYS A 75 0.41 5.65 5.16
N THR A 76 -0.62 5.20 5.88
CA THR A 76 -0.88 3.78 6.11
C THR A 76 -2.16 3.32 5.41
N VAL A 77 -2.14 2.07 4.92
CA VAL A 77 -3.27 1.48 4.20
C VAL A 77 -4.11 0.61 5.13
N ASN A 78 -5.42 0.78 5.07
CA ASN A 78 -6.41 -0.09 5.70
C ASN A 78 -7.32 -0.65 4.61
N VAL A 79 -7.58 -1.94 4.61
CA VAL A 79 -8.42 -2.61 3.64
C VAL A 79 -9.63 -3.21 4.35
N ARG A 80 -10.85 -2.88 3.89
CA ARG A 80 -12.12 -3.40 4.43
C ARG A 80 -12.21 -3.30 5.96
N SER A 81 -11.66 -2.21 6.53
CA SER A 81 -11.59 -1.91 7.98
C SER A 81 -10.93 -2.97 8.87
N LEU A 82 -10.11 -3.85 8.28
CA LEU A 82 -9.38 -4.87 9.03
C LEU A 82 -8.23 -4.29 9.87
N GLY A 83 -7.72 -3.12 9.49
CA GLY A 83 -6.56 -2.47 10.10
C GLY A 83 -5.28 -2.64 9.27
N SER A 84 -4.40 -1.65 9.35
CA SER A 84 -3.17 -1.62 8.54
C SER A 84 -2.20 -2.77 8.84
N GLN A 85 -2.20 -3.30 10.05
CA GLN A 85 -1.35 -4.42 10.45
C GLN A 85 -1.79 -5.78 9.87
N HIS A 86 -3.03 -5.87 9.36
CA HIS A 86 -3.54 -7.06 8.66
C HIS A 86 -3.23 -7.05 7.16
N VAL A 87 -2.67 -5.95 6.64
CA VAL A 87 -2.32 -5.80 5.23
C VAL A 87 -0.87 -6.17 5.00
N GLY A 88 -0.62 -7.18 4.19
CA GLY A 88 0.72 -7.53 3.73
C GLY A 88 1.13 -6.62 2.57
N VAL A 89 2.33 -6.04 2.63
CA VAL A 89 2.91 -5.24 1.53
C VAL A 89 4.08 -6.01 0.95
N TYR A 90 4.05 -6.23 -0.37
CA TYR A 90 5.05 -7.03 -1.08
C TYR A 90 5.64 -6.23 -2.23
N LEU A 91 6.96 -6.28 -2.36
CA LEU A 91 7.69 -5.80 -3.53
C LEU A 91 8.34 -7.02 -4.21
N ASP A 92 7.96 -7.28 -5.47
CA ASP A 92 8.42 -8.42 -6.27
C ASP A 92 8.21 -9.79 -5.58
N GLY A 93 7.15 -9.89 -4.75
CA GLY A 93 6.77 -11.10 -4.02
C GLY A 93 7.51 -11.31 -2.69
N ILE A 94 8.31 -10.33 -2.24
CA ILE A 94 9.00 -10.35 -0.94
C ILE A 94 8.36 -9.33 -0.02
N ARG A 95 7.97 -9.77 1.19
CA ARG A 95 7.27 -8.91 2.15
C ARG A 95 8.17 -7.79 2.67
N ILE A 96 7.67 -6.56 2.60
CA ILE A 96 8.20 -5.43 3.36
C ILE A 96 7.67 -5.54 4.78
N ASN A 97 8.54 -5.45 5.75
CA ASN A 97 8.22 -5.63 7.16
C ASN A 97 8.58 -4.38 7.97
N ASN A 98 7.86 -4.16 9.06
CA ASN A 98 8.22 -3.25 10.13
C ASN A 98 8.01 -4.01 11.44
N ALA A 99 9.10 -4.36 12.13
CA ALA A 99 9.04 -5.14 13.36
C ALA A 99 8.49 -4.34 14.54
N GLN A 100 8.71 -3.04 14.55
CA GLN A 100 8.34 -2.14 15.64
C GLN A 100 6.84 -2.09 15.85
N ASN A 101 6.08 -1.64 14.83
CA ASN A 101 4.63 -1.39 14.93
C ASN A 101 3.78 -2.12 13.88
N GLY A 102 4.40 -2.88 12.98
CA GLY A 102 3.71 -3.65 11.95
C GLY A 102 3.06 -2.81 10.84
N GLN A 103 3.30 -1.50 10.79
CA GLN A 103 2.73 -0.59 9.80
C GLN A 103 3.80 -0.14 8.80
N ILE A 104 3.44 -0.10 7.52
CA ILE A 104 4.33 0.35 6.45
C ILE A 104 3.89 1.73 5.98
N ASP A 105 4.83 2.68 5.95
CA ASP A 105 4.64 3.98 5.32
C ASP A 105 4.76 3.84 3.80
N LEU A 106 3.61 3.74 3.13
CA LEU A 106 3.56 3.61 1.67
C LEU A 106 3.82 4.93 0.93
N GLY A 107 3.92 6.04 1.64
CA GLY A 107 4.36 7.34 1.11
C GLY A 107 5.81 7.35 0.64
N ARG A 108 6.64 6.42 1.14
CA ARG A 108 8.08 6.30 0.80
C ARG A 108 8.34 5.62 -0.55
N TYR A 109 7.38 4.86 -1.09
CA TYR A 109 7.56 4.08 -2.33
C TYR A 109 7.03 4.84 -3.53
N SER A 110 7.90 5.06 -4.53
CA SER A 110 7.57 5.74 -5.79
C SER A 110 6.79 4.84 -6.74
N LEU A 111 5.92 5.44 -7.54
CA LEU A 111 5.25 4.76 -8.64
C LEU A 111 6.08 4.69 -9.92
N SER A 112 7.11 5.52 -10.05
CA SER A 112 7.82 5.70 -11.33
C SER A 112 8.53 4.44 -11.85
N ASN A 113 8.98 3.56 -10.94
CA ASN A 113 9.65 2.31 -11.29
C ASN A 113 8.73 1.09 -11.19
N MET A 114 7.42 1.32 -10.95
CA MET A 114 6.45 0.24 -10.81
C MET A 114 5.81 -0.10 -12.17
N GLU A 115 5.73 -1.38 -12.48
CA GLU A 115 4.94 -1.93 -13.58
C GLU A 115 3.46 -1.95 -13.22
N SER A 116 3.19 -2.39 -11.98
CA SER A 116 1.83 -2.45 -11.44
C SER A 116 1.81 -2.31 -9.92
N VAL A 117 0.66 -1.82 -9.43
CA VAL A 117 0.26 -1.90 -8.02
C VAL A 117 -1.06 -2.66 -7.99
N SER A 118 -1.11 -3.76 -7.25
CA SER A 118 -2.27 -4.64 -7.18
C SER A 118 -2.70 -4.85 -5.74
N LEU A 119 -4.01 -5.00 -5.52
CA LEU A 119 -4.60 -5.36 -4.23
C LEU A 119 -5.34 -6.68 -4.37
N TYR A 120 -5.01 -7.63 -3.51
CA TYR A 120 -5.70 -8.89 -3.37
C TYR A 120 -6.36 -8.97 -1.99
N ASN A 121 -7.65 -9.29 -1.96
CA ASN A 121 -8.41 -9.36 -0.71
C ASN A 121 -8.17 -10.66 0.10
N ALA A 122 -7.40 -11.59 -0.45
CA ALA A 122 -6.90 -12.76 0.26
C ALA A 122 -5.42 -12.97 -0.08
N ASN A 123 -5.12 -13.75 -1.09
CA ASN A 123 -3.77 -14.00 -1.61
C ASN A 123 -3.82 -14.08 -3.15
N ARG A 124 -2.68 -13.98 -3.77
CA ARG A 124 -2.54 -13.95 -5.24
C ARG A 124 -2.87 -15.29 -5.91
N ASN A 125 -2.90 -16.36 -5.14
CA ASN A 125 -3.15 -17.75 -5.59
C ASN A 125 -2.26 -18.21 -6.76
N GLU A 126 -1.02 -17.75 -6.76
CA GLU A 126 0.00 -18.28 -7.66
C GLU A 126 0.51 -19.62 -7.14
N ARG A 127 0.98 -20.48 -8.05
CA ARG A 127 1.51 -21.80 -7.70
C ARG A 127 2.84 -21.74 -6.92
N LEU A 128 3.63 -20.67 -7.12
CA LEU A 128 4.92 -20.47 -6.45
C LEU A 128 4.85 -19.23 -5.57
N GLN A 129 4.17 -19.33 -4.43
CA GLN A 129 4.06 -18.28 -3.43
C GLN A 129 4.80 -18.64 -2.15
N SER A 130 5.35 -17.64 -1.48
CA SER A 130 5.90 -17.80 -0.13
C SER A 130 4.79 -18.05 0.89
N ALA A 131 5.08 -18.72 1.98
CA ALA A 131 4.12 -18.97 3.06
C ALA A 131 3.61 -17.65 3.69
N SER A 132 4.45 -16.62 3.76
CA SER A 132 4.09 -15.30 4.27
C SER A 132 2.96 -14.63 3.49
N GLU A 133 2.82 -14.88 2.18
CA GLU A 133 1.76 -14.31 1.36
C GLU A 133 0.37 -14.80 1.79
N TYR A 134 0.26 -15.97 2.41
CA TYR A 134 -0.97 -16.52 2.95
C TYR A 134 -1.33 -15.98 4.34
N ALA A 135 -0.40 -15.33 5.04
CA ALA A 135 -0.58 -14.90 6.42
C ALA A 135 -1.34 -13.57 6.58
N SER A 136 -1.60 -12.83 5.51
CA SER A 136 -2.24 -11.50 5.55
C SER A 136 -3.70 -11.55 5.15
N ALA A 137 -4.54 -10.66 5.69
CA ALA A 137 -5.96 -10.56 5.34
C ALA A 137 -6.17 -9.97 3.94
N ALA A 138 -5.37 -8.98 3.61
CA ALA A 138 -5.26 -8.42 2.27
C ALA A 138 -3.79 -8.22 1.92
N THR A 139 -3.47 -8.20 0.63
CA THR A 139 -2.09 -8.05 0.17
C THR A 139 -1.98 -6.98 -0.91
N VAL A 140 -1.09 -6.02 -0.69
CA VAL A 140 -0.67 -5.03 -1.67
C VAL A 140 0.59 -5.55 -2.35
N TYR A 141 0.55 -5.70 -3.66
CA TYR A 141 1.69 -6.10 -4.48
C TYR A 141 2.18 -4.93 -5.30
N MET A 142 3.44 -4.64 -5.17
CA MET A 142 4.19 -3.71 -6.00
C MET A 142 5.12 -4.55 -6.90
N GLN A 143 4.96 -4.40 -8.19
CA GLN A 143 5.81 -5.08 -9.17
C GLN A 143 6.73 -4.08 -9.82
N THR A 144 8.03 -4.33 -9.77
CA THR A 144 9.06 -3.50 -10.39
C THR A 144 9.02 -3.64 -11.91
N ARG A 145 9.13 -2.52 -12.63
CA ARG A 145 9.19 -2.50 -14.08
C ARG A 145 10.53 -3.03 -14.58
N ARG A 146 10.48 -3.99 -15.50
CA ARG A 146 11.66 -4.42 -16.22
C ARG A 146 11.94 -3.48 -17.40
N PRO A 147 13.15 -2.91 -17.53
CA PRO A 147 13.44 -1.97 -18.61
C PRO A 147 13.40 -2.65 -19.97
N THR A 148 12.62 -2.09 -20.91
CA THR A 148 12.46 -2.60 -22.28
C THR A 148 13.46 -1.98 -23.27
N GLU A 149 14.15 -0.93 -22.84
CA GLU A 149 15.13 -0.18 -23.64
C GLU A 149 16.31 0.31 -22.81
N THR A 150 17.41 0.62 -23.46
CA THR A 150 18.51 1.36 -22.84
C THR A 150 18.19 2.83 -22.94
N ALA A 151 18.12 3.53 -21.81
CA ALA A 151 17.71 4.92 -21.76
C ALA A 151 18.37 5.66 -20.59
N TYR A 152 18.51 6.97 -20.78
CA TYR A 152 18.87 7.93 -19.73
C TYR A 152 17.74 8.95 -19.62
N SER A 153 17.34 9.30 -18.43
CA SER A 153 16.44 10.43 -18.27
C SER A 153 16.76 11.27 -17.05
N VAL A 154 16.51 12.58 -17.18
CA VAL A 154 16.55 13.54 -16.09
C VAL A 154 15.20 14.21 -16.01
N GLU A 155 14.69 14.34 -14.80
CA GLU A 155 13.41 14.97 -14.50
C GLU A 155 13.61 16.08 -13.47
N TYR A 156 13.02 17.23 -13.74
CA TYR A 156 12.89 18.32 -12.78
C TYR A 156 11.41 18.64 -12.56
N GLY A 157 11.03 18.74 -11.29
CA GLY A 157 9.66 19.08 -10.88
C GLY A 157 9.66 20.23 -9.86
N CYS A 158 8.73 21.15 -10.02
CA CYS A 158 8.47 22.22 -9.05
C CYS A 158 6.97 22.40 -8.85
N GLY A 159 6.57 22.99 -7.72
CA GLY A 159 5.15 23.13 -7.44
C GLY A 159 4.83 23.96 -6.20
N SER A 160 3.56 23.91 -5.85
CA SER A 160 3.03 24.58 -4.66
C SER A 160 3.75 24.13 -3.39
N PHE A 161 3.71 24.96 -2.37
CA PHE A 161 4.30 24.69 -1.04
C PHE A 161 5.82 24.50 -1.06
N GLY A 162 6.51 25.10 -2.04
CA GLY A 162 7.95 25.04 -2.18
C GLY A 162 8.46 23.66 -2.61
N LEU A 163 7.66 22.89 -3.32
CA LEU A 163 8.07 21.60 -3.87
C LEU A 163 9.15 21.79 -4.92
N ASN A 164 10.26 21.08 -4.75
CA ASN A 164 11.34 20.92 -5.72
C ASN A 164 11.76 19.47 -5.76
N LYS A 165 11.86 18.90 -6.95
CA LYS A 165 12.20 17.50 -7.19
C LYS A 165 13.21 17.41 -8.33
N VAL A 166 14.25 16.60 -8.14
CA VAL A 166 15.19 16.22 -9.18
C VAL A 166 15.30 14.71 -9.19
N LYS A 167 15.25 14.12 -10.38
CA LYS A 167 15.34 12.67 -10.54
C LYS A 167 16.24 12.33 -11.73
N GLY A 168 17.12 11.36 -11.53
CA GLY A 168 17.94 10.75 -12.57
C GLY A 168 17.59 9.27 -12.72
N TYR A 169 17.46 8.80 -13.95
CA TYR A 169 17.18 7.41 -14.26
C TYR A 169 18.10 6.91 -15.37
N PHE A 170 18.61 5.70 -15.18
CA PHE A 170 19.43 4.98 -16.17
C PHE A 170 18.91 3.56 -16.30
N SER A 171 18.82 3.04 -17.52
CA SER A 171 18.47 1.65 -17.75
C SER A 171 19.29 1.01 -18.86
N LEU A 172 19.53 -0.30 -18.70
CA LEU A 172 20.04 -1.20 -19.75
C LEU A 172 18.92 -2.20 -20.08
N LYS A 173 18.60 -2.28 -21.38
CA LYS A 173 17.51 -3.12 -21.90
C LYS A 173 17.55 -4.54 -21.31
N ASN A 174 16.43 -4.96 -20.70
CA ASN A 174 16.19 -6.28 -20.10
C ASN A 174 17.14 -6.68 -18.96
N LEU A 175 18.09 -5.82 -18.57
CA LEU A 175 19.15 -6.18 -17.63
C LEU A 175 19.02 -5.47 -16.29
N MET A 176 18.97 -4.14 -16.27
CA MET A 176 18.95 -3.37 -15.02
C MET A 176 18.46 -1.94 -15.20
N PHE A 177 18.06 -1.34 -14.10
CA PHE A 177 17.93 0.11 -13.98
C PHE A 177 18.51 0.62 -12.67
N VAL A 178 18.84 1.91 -12.65
CA VAL A 178 19.18 2.70 -11.47
C VAL A 178 18.38 4.00 -11.51
N ASP A 179 17.79 4.35 -10.40
CA ASP A 179 16.96 5.54 -10.20
C ASP A 179 17.43 6.28 -8.95
N ALA A 180 17.63 7.58 -9.05
CA ALA A 180 18.01 8.42 -7.93
C ALA A 180 17.11 9.67 -7.90
N GLU A 181 16.49 9.96 -6.76
CA GLU A 181 15.57 11.06 -6.57
C GLU A 181 15.92 11.87 -5.33
N TYR A 182 15.91 13.19 -5.47
CA TYR A 182 15.91 14.16 -4.39
C TYR A 182 14.62 14.94 -4.43
N GLN A 183 13.99 15.13 -3.29
CA GLN A 183 12.82 16.00 -3.16
C GLN A 183 12.90 16.82 -1.87
N HIS A 184 12.52 18.09 -2.01
CA HIS A 184 12.32 19.01 -0.90
C HIS A 184 10.96 19.71 -1.02
N THR A 185 10.25 19.88 0.08
CA THR A 185 9.06 20.75 0.15
C THR A 185 8.96 21.38 1.53
N LYS A 186 8.48 22.63 1.57
CA LYS A 186 8.15 23.31 2.83
C LYS A 186 6.83 22.82 3.43
N GLY A 187 5.93 22.24 2.63
CA GLY A 187 4.65 21.71 3.07
C GLY A 187 3.69 22.72 3.71
N ASN A 188 3.97 24.01 3.63
CA ASN A 188 3.33 25.11 4.37
C ASN A 188 2.00 25.57 3.73
N TYR A 189 1.02 24.70 3.62
CA TYR A 189 -0.30 25.01 3.04
C TYR A 189 -1.26 25.70 4.02
N GLY A 190 -2.22 26.44 3.47
CA GLY A 190 -3.32 27.04 4.22
C GLY A 190 -4.39 26.02 4.58
N PHE A 191 -4.96 26.10 5.77
CA PHE A 191 -6.10 25.30 6.21
C PHE A 191 -7.13 26.16 6.93
N ARG A 192 -8.38 25.67 7.06
CA ARG A 192 -9.43 26.30 7.84
C ARG A 192 -9.61 25.53 9.14
N PHE A 193 -9.47 26.21 10.25
CA PHE A 193 -9.78 25.70 11.57
C PHE A 193 -11.18 26.14 11.98
N ARG A 194 -12.02 25.18 12.34
CA ARG A 194 -13.38 25.45 12.79
C ARG A 194 -13.63 24.72 14.10
N SER A 195 -14.03 25.46 15.12
CA SER A 195 -14.53 24.97 16.40
C SER A 195 -15.85 25.67 16.74
N GLU A 196 -16.52 25.30 17.82
CA GLU A 196 -17.73 25.99 18.28
C GLU A 196 -17.50 27.49 18.58
N GLN A 197 -16.28 27.86 18.95
CA GLN A 197 -15.92 29.20 19.40
C GLN A 197 -15.15 30.00 18.35
N GLU A 198 -14.64 29.38 17.28
CA GLU A 198 -13.73 30.01 16.35
C GLU A 198 -13.83 29.41 14.93
N ASP A 199 -13.84 30.28 13.93
CA ASP A 199 -13.70 29.93 12.51
C ASP A 199 -12.59 30.83 11.91
N THR A 200 -11.41 30.26 11.72
CA THR A 200 -10.22 31.01 11.29
C THR A 200 -9.41 30.25 10.24
N VAL A 201 -8.55 30.95 9.54
CA VAL A 201 -7.62 30.37 8.57
C VAL A 201 -6.22 30.35 9.17
N GLY A 202 -5.64 29.16 9.22
CA GLY A 202 -4.26 28.96 9.65
C GLY A 202 -3.35 28.55 8.49
N ARG A 203 -2.06 28.52 8.75
CA ARG A 203 -1.05 27.97 7.86
C ARG A 203 -0.31 26.84 8.57
N ARG A 204 -0.16 25.72 7.90
CA ARG A 204 0.59 24.57 8.41
C ARG A 204 2.06 24.91 8.47
N ASN A 205 2.66 24.78 9.64
CA ASN A 205 4.11 24.92 9.87
C ASN A 205 4.71 23.55 10.22
N ASN A 206 6.01 23.43 10.25
CA ASN A 206 6.72 22.20 10.58
C ASN A 206 6.17 20.96 9.83
N SER A 207 5.85 21.13 8.55
CA SER A 207 5.35 20.08 7.66
C SER A 207 6.26 19.90 6.44
N ASP A 208 7.47 20.40 6.55
CA ASP A 208 8.54 20.24 5.57
C ASP A 208 9.04 18.79 5.54
N ILE A 209 9.51 18.39 4.37
CA ILE A 209 10.24 17.14 4.19
C ILE A 209 11.33 17.33 3.15
N THR A 210 12.49 16.75 3.44
CA THR A 210 13.58 16.56 2.50
C THR A 210 13.91 15.08 2.48
N PHE A 211 14.02 14.48 1.30
CA PHE A 211 14.44 13.10 1.20
C PHE A 211 15.33 12.83 -0.01
N TYR A 212 16.12 11.76 0.11
CA TYR A 212 16.88 11.13 -0.95
C TYR A 212 16.41 9.67 -1.08
N ARG A 213 16.20 9.22 -2.31
CA ARG A 213 15.85 7.83 -2.61
C ARG A 213 16.71 7.33 -3.75
N VAL A 214 17.26 6.14 -3.57
CA VAL A 214 18.01 5.43 -4.63
C VAL A 214 17.44 4.03 -4.74
N GLU A 215 17.08 3.65 -5.95
CA GLU A 215 16.59 2.32 -6.28
C GLU A 215 17.41 1.74 -7.43
N ALA A 216 17.72 0.46 -7.35
CA ALA A 216 18.33 -0.27 -8.44
C ALA A 216 17.72 -1.67 -8.53
N ALA A 217 17.41 -2.12 -9.73
CA ALA A 217 16.98 -3.51 -9.94
C ALA A 217 17.74 -4.14 -11.11
N GLY A 218 18.12 -5.41 -10.93
CA GLY A 218 18.82 -6.21 -11.94
C GLY A 218 18.06 -7.50 -12.23
N PHE A 219 18.07 -7.95 -13.48
CA PHE A 219 17.34 -9.11 -13.98
C PHE A 219 18.23 -9.99 -14.82
N TYR A 220 18.39 -11.25 -14.45
CA TYR A 220 19.19 -12.20 -15.21
C TYR A 220 18.68 -13.64 -15.06
N ARG A 221 18.23 -14.28 -16.15
CA ARG A 221 17.87 -15.72 -16.22
C ARG A 221 17.06 -16.23 -15.02
N GLY A 222 15.92 -15.57 -14.69
CA GLY A 222 15.08 -15.97 -13.56
C GLY A 222 15.49 -15.41 -12.21
N LEU A 223 16.68 -14.77 -12.11
CA LEU A 223 17.10 -14.01 -10.94
C LEU A 223 16.67 -12.55 -11.11
N SER A 224 16.05 -12.00 -10.09
CA SER A 224 15.80 -10.56 -9.92
C SER A 224 16.36 -10.10 -8.58
N THR A 225 17.10 -8.99 -8.59
CA THR A 225 17.67 -8.37 -7.39
C THR A 225 17.23 -6.93 -7.34
N HIS A 226 16.76 -6.47 -6.19
CA HIS A 226 16.35 -5.09 -5.96
C HIS A 226 17.11 -4.53 -4.76
N VAL A 227 17.65 -3.32 -4.90
CA VAL A 227 18.32 -2.55 -3.87
C VAL A 227 17.56 -1.24 -3.70
N TYR A 228 17.29 -0.89 -2.47
CA TYR A 228 16.56 0.32 -2.09
C TYR A 228 17.26 1.04 -0.96
N TYR A 229 17.41 2.34 -1.09
CA TYR A 229 17.87 3.24 -0.04
C TYR A 229 16.98 4.48 0.02
N TYR A 230 16.56 4.83 1.22
CA TYR A 230 15.77 6.03 1.50
C TYR A 230 16.31 6.71 2.75
N ASN A 231 16.49 8.03 2.67
CA ASN A 231 16.86 8.86 3.82
C ASN A 231 15.99 10.09 3.79
N SER A 232 15.40 10.46 4.93
CA SER A 232 14.58 11.66 5.04
C SER A 232 14.73 12.36 6.37
N GLU A 233 14.53 13.67 6.33
CA GLU A 233 14.26 14.54 7.46
C GLU A 233 12.93 15.22 7.25
N ARG A 234 12.06 15.21 8.27
CA ARG A 234 10.73 15.82 8.20
C ARG A 234 10.28 16.44 9.50
N GLY A 235 9.54 17.54 9.40
CA GLY A 235 8.75 18.08 10.48
C GLY A 235 7.49 17.26 10.73
N LEU A 236 7.08 17.18 11.98
CA LEU A 236 5.84 16.53 12.41
C LEU A 236 4.93 17.59 13.04
N PRO A 237 4.05 18.22 12.24
CA PRO A 237 3.24 19.33 12.74
C PRO A 237 2.21 18.92 13.80
N GLY A 238 1.90 17.60 13.91
CA GLY A 238 0.93 17.08 14.85
C GLY A 238 -0.52 17.47 14.51
N PRO A 239 -1.49 17.20 15.40
CA PRO A 239 -2.88 17.63 15.22
C PRO A 239 -3.00 19.15 15.42
N VAL A 240 -3.88 19.78 14.62
CA VAL A 240 -4.21 21.20 14.80
C VAL A 240 -5.05 21.37 16.07
N ILE A 241 -4.42 21.91 17.09
CA ILE A 241 -5.04 22.24 18.37
C ILE A 241 -4.63 23.67 18.73
N ARG A 242 -5.60 24.54 19.08
CA ARG A 242 -5.24 25.87 19.58
C ARG A 242 -4.51 25.72 20.91
N ARG A 243 -3.31 26.25 20.98
CA ARG A 243 -2.48 26.26 22.18
C ARG A 243 -2.51 27.65 22.85
N LEU A 244 -2.24 27.72 24.15
CA LEU A 244 -2.14 28.97 24.90
C LEU A 244 -1.12 29.97 24.32
N SER A 245 -0.18 29.49 23.50
CA SER A 245 0.88 30.28 22.85
C SER A 245 0.54 30.76 21.44
N ASP A 246 -0.70 30.66 20.97
CA ASP A 246 -1.14 30.88 19.58
C ASP A 246 -0.39 30.03 18.52
N GLN A 247 0.29 29.00 18.96
CA GLN A 247 1.03 28.07 18.11
C GLN A 247 0.13 26.90 17.73
N TRP A 248 -0.13 26.72 16.41
CA TRP A 248 -1.01 25.67 15.89
C TRP A 248 -0.34 24.30 15.79
N ASP A 249 0.95 24.31 15.51
CA ASP A 249 1.70 23.13 15.11
C ASP A 249 2.78 22.74 16.12
N SER A 250 3.11 21.46 16.17
CA SER A 250 4.24 20.92 16.89
C SER A 250 5.55 21.32 16.22
N THR A 251 6.65 21.31 16.97
CA THR A 251 8.03 21.47 16.48
C THR A 251 8.77 20.13 16.39
N ASP A 252 8.04 19.02 16.57
CA ASP A 252 8.62 17.69 16.56
C ASP A 252 9.26 17.36 15.21
N ARG A 253 10.38 16.63 15.25
CA ARG A 253 11.16 16.26 14.06
C ARG A 253 11.34 14.74 13.98
N GLN A 254 11.46 14.23 12.76
CA GLN A 254 11.76 12.83 12.52
C GLN A 254 12.78 12.69 11.39
N TRP A 255 13.73 11.79 11.61
CA TRP A 255 14.69 11.34 10.61
C TRP A 255 14.50 9.86 10.38
N ASP A 256 14.42 9.45 9.11
CA ASP A 256 14.26 8.04 8.71
C ASP A 256 15.41 7.63 7.80
N GLN A 257 15.93 6.44 8.01
CA GLN A 257 16.89 5.79 7.13
C GLN A 257 16.45 4.35 6.89
N ASN A 258 16.23 3.98 5.63
CA ASN A 258 15.78 2.65 5.26
C ASN A 258 16.69 2.11 4.16
N PHE A 259 17.20 0.92 4.34
CA PHE A 259 17.99 0.21 3.37
C PHE A 259 17.50 -1.22 3.26
N PHE A 260 17.35 -1.74 2.06
CA PHE A 260 17.22 -3.16 1.87
C PHE A 260 17.86 -3.64 0.56
N VAL A 261 18.27 -4.89 0.57
CA VAL A 261 18.61 -5.67 -0.60
C VAL A 261 17.81 -6.97 -0.58
N GLN A 262 17.19 -7.29 -1.70
CA GLN A 262 16.41 -8.52 -1.84
C GLN A 262 16.68 -9.16 -3.21
N SER A 263 16.61 -10.49 -3.24
CA SER A 263 16.76 -11.27 -4.46
C SER A 263 15.72 -12.38 -4.51
N SER A 264 15.18 -12.60 -5.69
CA SER A 264 14.25 -13.69 -6.00
C SER A 264 14.79 -14.47 -7.19
N TYR A 265 14.85 -15.78 -7.05
CA TYR A 265 15.17 -16.69 -8.13
C TYR A 265 13.99 -17.62 -8.40
N LYS A 266 13.57 -17.71 -9.67
CA LYS A 266 12.49 -18.59 -10.11
C LYS A 266 13.01 -19.47 -11.25
N HIS A 267 12.77 -20.76 -11.13
CA HIS A 267 13.04 -21.74 -12.17
C HIS A 267 11.89 -22.74 -12.30
N ALA A 268 11.60 -23.14 -13.52
CA ALA A 268 10.57 -24.13 -13.77
C ALA A 268 11.11 -25.21 -14.70
N TRP A 269 10.79 -26.45 -14.36
CA TRP A 269 10.94 -27.66 -15.17
C TRP A 269 9.56 -28.07 -15.68
N GLU A 270 9.45 -29.14 -16.44
CA GLU A 270 8.19 -29.58 -17.06
C GLU A 270 7.05 -29.73 -16.06
N HIS A 271 7.27 -30.37 -14.93
CA HIS A 271 6.25 -30.61 -13.90
C HIS A 271 6.55 -29.96 -12.55
N PHE A 272 7.72 -29.43 -12.39
CA PHE A 272 8.18 -28.89 -11.10
C PHE A 272 8.62 -27.43 -11.24
N GLY A 273 8.23 -26.58 -10.30
CA GLY A 273 8.69 -25.21 -10.19
C GLY A 273 9.33 -24.95 -8.85
N LEU A 274 10.33 -24.07 -8.82
CA LEU A 274 11.04 -23.63 -7.63
C LEU A 274 11.11 -22.11 -7.63
N LYS A 275 10.83 -21.52 -6.46
CA LYS A 275 11.11 -20.10 -6.18
C LYS A 275 11.82 -19.97 -4.86
N THR A 276 12.90 -19.19 -4.82
CA THR A 276 13.63 -18.86 -3.60
C THR A 276 13.72 -17.35 -3.47
N ASN A 277 13.59 -16.85 -2.24
CA ASN A 277 13.74 -15.42 -1.96
C ASN A 277 14.68 -15.24 -0.77
N ILE A 278 15.50 -14.19 -0.81
CA ILE A 278 16.34 -13.73 0.28
C ILE A 278 16.20 -12.21 0.41
N LYS A 279 16.28 -11.70 1.64
CA LYS A 279 16.26 -10.27 1.91
C LYS A 279 17.05 -9.95 3.17
N TYR A 280 17.77 -8.85 3.13
CA TYR A 280 18.27 -8.12 4.29
C TYR A 280 17.75 -6.70 4.27
N ALA A 281 17.28 -6.21 5.42
CA ALA A 281 16.88 -4.82 5.58
C ALA A 281 17.42 -4.24 6.89
N TYR A 282 17.69 -2.95 6.86
CA TYR A 282 18.08 -2.12 8.01
C TYR A 282 17.25 -0.85 8.00
N ASP A 283 16.59 -0.56 9.11
CA ASP A 283 15.80 0.64 9.31
C ASP A 283 16.26 1.37 10.56
N TYR A 284 16.43 2.67 10.44
CA TYR A 284 16.71 3.59 11.54
C TYR A 284 15.67 4.68 11.57
N LEU A 285 15.21 5.01 12.77
CA LEU A 285 14.29 6.12 13.03
C LEU A 285 14.80 6.91 14.25
N HIS A 286 14.92 8.22 14.10
CA HIS A 286 15.16 9.16 15.18
C HIS A 286 13.94 10.07 15.31
N TYR A 287 13.38 10.18 16.51
CA TYR A 287 12.24 11.05 16.83
C TYR A 287 12.65 12.01 17.94
N LEU A 288 12.48 13.32 17.68
CA LEU A 288 12.77 14.39 18.62
C LEU A 288 11.49 15.17 18.92
N GLN A 289 11.16 15.28 20.20
CA GLN A 289 10.15 16.18 20.76
C GLN A 289 10.79 17.00 21.88
N ASP A 290 10.95 18.32 21.66
CA ASP A 290 11.57 19.22 22.61
C ASP A 290 10.53 20.19 23.21
N PRO A 291 10.21 20.09 24.51
CA PRO A 291 9.27 20.98 25.18
C PRO A 291 9.74 22.43 25.26
N ASN A 292 11.03 22.70 25.10
CA ASN A 292 11.55 24.09 25.09
C ASN A 292 11.13 24.83 23.81
N THR A 293 10.88 24.07 22.72
CA THR A 293 10.43 24.61 21.43
C THR A 293 8.95 24.35 21.18
N ASN A 294 8.31 23.57 22.04
CA ASN A 294 6.93 23.12 21.92
C ASN A 294 6.27 23.17 23.31
N ALA A 295 5.02 23.63 23.41
CA ALA A 295 4.23 23.59 24.64
C ALA A 295 3.88 22.16 25.13
N SER A 296 4.52 21.13 24.58
CA SER A 296 4.44 19.75 25.03
C SER A 296 5.08 19.57 26.39
N THR A 297 4.61 18.61 27.16
CA THR A 297 5.04 18.36 28.53
C THR A 297 6.14 17.32 28.65
N MET A 298 6.56 16.69 27.55
CA MET A 298 7.55 15.61 27.56
C MET A 298 8.68 15.90 26.59
N PHE A 299 9.91 15.68 27.06
CA PHE A 299 11.09 15.58 26.20
C PHE A 299 11.25 14.13 25.74
N CYS A 300 11.31 13.94 24.43
CA CYS A 300 11.64 12.67 23.81
C CYS A 300 12.74 12.89 22.78
N ASP A 301 13.83 12.16 22.93
CA ASP A 301 14.92 12.09 21.96
C ASP A 301 15.27 10.61 21.82
N ASN A 302 14.55 9.93 20.93
CA ASN A 302 14.55 8.47 20.86
C ASN A 302 15.06 7.98 19.51
N HIS A 303 15.97 7.03 19.55
CA HIS A 303 16.54 6.35 18.40
C HIS A 303 16.09 4.90 18.39
N TYR A 304 15.65 4.44 17.23
CA TYR A 304 15.21 3.06 16.99
C TYR A 304 16.00 2.47 15.84
N THR A 305 16.52 1.29 16.03
CA THR A 305 17.16 0.51 14.97
C THR A 305 16.49 -0.85 14.87
N GLN A 306 16.30 -1.31 13.67
CA GLN A 306 15.79 -2.65 13.40
C GLN A 306 16.48 -3.26 12.20
N GLN A 307 16.67 -4.58 12.23
CA GLN A 307 17.18 -5.38 11.14
C GLN A 307 16.19 -6.48 10.81
N ASP A 308 16.14 -6.89 9.57
CA ASP A 308 15.25 -7.94 9.06
C ASP A 308 16.04 -8.84 8.10
N VAL A 309 16.20 -10.10 8.45
CA VAL A 309 16.77 -11.15 7.59
C VAL A 309 15.66 -12.12 7.24
N TYR A 310 15.41 -12.31 5.96
CA TYR A 310 14.34 -13.18 5.48
C TYR A 310 14.86 -14.12 4.40
N GLY A 311 14.42 -15.38 4.50
CA GLY A 311 14.62 -16.40 3.48
C GLY A 311 13.35 -17.20 3.25
N SER A 312 13.06 -17.56 2.02
CA SER A 312 11.96 -18.47 1.66
C SER A 312 12.30 -19.40 0.53
N ILE A 313 11.67 -20.56 0.55
CA ILE A 313 11.71 -21.55 -0.53
C ILE A 313 10.29 -22.04 -0.78
N ALA A 314 9.86 -22.07 -2.04
CA ALA A 314 8.57 -22.58 -2.49
C ALA A 314 8.79 -23.54 -3.65
N GLY A 315 8.23 -24.75 -3.54
CA GLY A 315 8.22 -25.77 -4.58
C GLY A 315 6.77 -26.06 -5.02
N ALA A 316 6.54 -26.23 -6.31
CA ALA A 316 5.24 -26.63 -6.83
C ALA A 316 5.39 -27.80 -7.79
N TRP A 317 4.59 -28.84 -7.59
CA TRP A 317 4.45 -29.96 -8.52
C TRP A 317 3.13 -29.83 -9.25
N ASN A 318 3.18 -29.83 -10.59
CA ASN A 318 2.06 -29.52 -11.45
C ASN A 318 1.73 -30.69 -12.37
N THR A 319 0.46 -31.05 -12.38
CA THR A 319 -0.12 -31.96 -13.37
C THR A 319 -1.21 -31.23 -14.16
N ARG A 320 -1.86 -31.92 -15.09
CA ARG A 320 -2.96 -31.38 -15.88
C ARG A 320 -4.13 -30.88 -15.03
N TYR A 321 -4.42 -31.53 -13.91
CA TYR A 321 -5.61 -31.26 -13.09
C TYR A 321 -5.29 -30.86 -11.65
N LEU A 322 -4.06 -31.09 -11.18
CA LEU A 322 -3.67 -30.88 -9.78
C LEU A 322 -2.32 -30.19 -9.71
N SER A 323 -2.24 -29.16 -8.89
CA SER A 323 -1.00 -28.51 -8.49
C SER A 323 -0.84 -28.61 -6.96
N LEU A 324 0.26 -29.17 -6.51
CA LEU A 324 0.63 -29.25 -5.10
C LEU A 324 1.78 -28.29 -4.81
N THR A 325 1.63 -27.44 -3.82
CA THR A 325 2.65 -26.46 -3.43
C THR A 325 3.03 -26.65 -1.98
N ALA A 326 4.32 -26.66 -1.73
CA ALA A 326 4.88 -26.55 -0.38
C ALA A 326 5.83 -25.37 -0.32
N SER A 327 5.73 -24.54 0.71
CA SER A 327 6.67 -23.44 0.93
C SER A 327 7.01 -23.28 2.41
N THR A 328 8.24 -22.81 2.67
CA THR A 328 8.71 -22.49 4.02
C THR A 328 9.45 -21.17 3.98
N ASP A 329 9.13 -20.33 4.96
CA ASP A 329 9.72 -19.01 5.19
C ASP A 329 10.35 -19.00 6.58
N LEU A 330 11.51 -18.37 6.68
CA LEU A 330 12.17 -18.06 7.94
C LEU A 330 12.51 -16.58 7.97
N ARG A 331 12.17 -15.91 9.05
CA ARG A 331 12.49 -14.50 9.28
C ARG A 331 13.05 -14.30 10.67
N TRP A 332 14.15 -13.60 10.74
CA TRP A 332 14.71 -13.03 11.95
C TRP A 332 14.59 -11.51 11.88
N THR A 333 14.01 -10.89 12.92
CA THR A 333 13.92 -9.43 13.06
C THR A 333 14.31 -9.02 14.44
N ASP A 334 15.03 -7.90 14.57
CA ASP A 334 15.33 -7.31 15.86
C ASP A 334 14.72 -5.91 16.01
N LEU A 335 14.73 -5.40 17.22
CA LEU A 335 14.44 -4.02 17.57
C LEU A 335 15.34 -3.63 18.74
N ASN A 336 16.05 -2.52 18.56
CA ASN A 336 16.79 -1.85 19.61
C ASN A 336 16.34 -0.39 19.70
N ALA A 337 16.29 0.17 20.92
CA ALA A 337 15.89 1.54 21.16
C ALA A 337 16.59 2.07 22.42
N ASP A 338 16.92 3.36 22.42
CA ASP A 338 17.47 4.07 23.58
C ASP A 338 16.39 4.61 24.54
N VAL A 339 15.21 4.04 24.49
CA VAL A 339 14.07 4.36 25.36
C VAL A 339 14.31 3.82 26.78
N TYR A 340 13.95 4.61 27.80
CA TYR A 340 14.10 4.23 29.20
C TYR A 340 13.57 2.83 29.50
N LYS A 341 14.43 1.95 30.05
CA LYS A 341 14.13 0.53 30.39
C LYS A 341 13.65 -0.31 29.20
N PHE A 342 14.02 0.03 27.97
CA PHE A 342 13.81 -0.85 26.84
C PHE A 342 14.88 -1.94 26.82
N ASP A 343 14.46 -3.20 26.77
CA ASP A 343 15.36 -4.34 26.60
C ASP A 343 15.42 -4.70 25.11
N TYR A 344 16.62 -4.89 24.58
CA TYR A 344 16.82 -5.41 23.23
C TYR A 344 16.00 -6.68 23.01
N VAL A 345 15.32 -6.75 21.86
CA VAL A 345 14.47 -7.89 21.50
C VAL A 345 14.72 -8.33 20.07
N TYR A 346 14.73 -9.64 19.85
CA TYR A 346 14.62 -10.20 18.50
C TYR A 346 13.54 -11.27 18.44
N ARG A 347 12.95 -11.40 17.25
CA ARG A 347 11.86 -12.32 16.92
C ARG A 347 12.32 -13.28 15.82
N ILE A 348 12.04 -14.56 16.00
CA ILE A 348 12.12 -15.59 14.97
C ILE A 348 10.70 -15.95 14.56
N ASP A 349 10.38 -15.80 13.27
CA ASP A 349 9.07 -16.09 12.68
C ASP A 349 9.25 -17.13 11.55
N SER A 350 8.71 -18.31 11.76
CA SER A 350 8.75 -19.44 10.82
C SER A 350 7.33 -19.72 10.32
N LYS A 351 7.18 -19.85 9.01
CA LYS A 351 5.92 -20.18 8.34
C LYS A 351 6.11 -21.34 7.38
N SER A 352 5.19 -22.30 7.40
CA SER A 352 5.16 -23.40 6.45
C SER A 352 3.76 -23.55 5.87
N LEU A 353 3.68 -23.67 4.56
CA LEU A 353 2.43 -23.76 3.80
C LEU A 353 2.38 -25.05 3.01
N LEU A 354 1.23 -25.70 3.05
CA LEU A 354 0.84 -26.72 2.09
C LEU A 354 -0.44 -26.27 1.37
N SER A 355 -0.45 -26.34 0.03
CA SER A 355 -1.59 -25.95 -0.79
C SER A 355 -1.81 -26.94 -1.91
N ALA A 356 -3.08 -27.25 -2.18
CA ALA A 356 -3.52 -28.11 -3.27
C ALA A 356 -4.54 -27.34 -4.12
N ILE A 357 -4.25 -27.17 -5.40
CA ILE A 357 -5.13 -26.53 -6.38
C ILE A 357 -5.58 -27.60 -7.38
N ALA A 358 -6.88 -27.85 -7.45
CA ALA A 358 -7.50 -28.74 -8.43
C ALA A 358 -8.26 -27.92 -9.47
N SER A 359 -8.06 -28.25 -10.77
CA SER A 359 -8.69 -27.54 -11.89
C SER A 359 -9.32 -28.53 -12.87
N TYR A 360 -10.63 -28.37 -13.14
CA TYR A 360 -11.36 -29.24 -14.07
C TYR A 360 -12.53 -28.50 -14.74
N ARG A 361 -12.55 -28.47 -16.08
CA ARG A 361 -13.64 -27.90 -16.92
C ARG A 361 -14.13 -26.52 -16.47
N GLY A 362 -13.22 -25.61 -16.18
CA GLY A 362 -13.54 -24.24 -15.73
C GLY A 362 -13.80 -24.12 -14.24
N PHE A 363 -13.90 -25.23 -13.47
CA PHE A 363 -13.88 -25.19 -12.01
C PHE A 363 -12.45 -25.26 -11.49
N GLU A 364 -12.17 -24.46 -10.49
CA GLU A 364 -10.91 -24.48 -9.76
C GLU A 364 -11.21 -24.40 -8.27
N ALA A 365 -10.54 -25.22 -7.48
CA ALA A 365 -10.61 -25.22 -6.03
C ALA A 365 -9.21 -25.23 -5.43
N ASN A 366 -8.97 -24.42 -4.41
CA ASN A 366 -7.73 -24.38 -3.65
C ASN A 366 -8.02 -24.61 -2.18
N ILE A 367 -7.29 -25.55 -1.58
CA ILE A 367 -7.24 -25.77 -0.14
C ILE A 367 -5.81 -25.52 0.30
N ALA A 368 -5.64 -24.63 1.27
CA ALA A 368 -4.32 -24.31 1.83
C ALA A 368 -4.34 -24.36 3.35
N LEU A 369 -3.23 -24.81 3.92
CA LEU A 369 -3.01 -24.87 5.37
C LEU A 369 -1.67 -24.20 5.68
N LEU A 370 -1.73 -23.10 6.41
CA LEU A 370 -0.56 -22.35 6.88
C LEU A 370 -0.29 -22.68 8.34
N TYR A 371 0.91 -23.17 8.65
CA TYR A 371 1.45 -23.25 10.01
C TYR A 371 2.39 -22.08 10.24
N THR A 372 2.26 -21.42 11.39
CA THR A 372 3.14 -20.32 11.80
C THR A 372 3.63 -20.59 13.23
N HIS A 373 4.93 -20.41 13.44
CA HIS A 373 5.57 -20.42 14.74
C HIS A 373 6.38 -19.15 14.94
N ILE A 374 6.13 -18.43 16.05
CA ILE A 374 6.79 -17.18 16.42
C ILE A 374 7.37 -17.32 17.82
N SER A 375 8.63 -16.93 17.97
CA SER A 375 9.35 -16.93 19.23
C SER A 375 10.11 -15.62 19.40
N ASP A 376 9.91 -14.94 20.52
CA ASP A 376 10.61 -13.72 20.90
C ASP A 376 11.71 -14.02 21.92
N HIS A 377 12.80 -13.29 21.84
CA HIS A 377 13.95 -13.44 22.71
C HIS A 377 14.34 -12.07 23.28
N THR A 378 14.05 -11.91 24.56
CA THR A 378 14.39 -10.74 25.39
C THR A 378 14.33 -11.15 26.85
N ARG A 379 14.67 -10.25 27.78
CA ARG A 379 14.70 -10.53 29.23
C ARG A 379 13.36 -11.02 29.79
N SER A 380 12.23 -10.52 29.27
CA SER A 380 10.87 -10.90 29.67
C SER A 380 10.03 -11.22 28.44
N ALA A 381 10.42 -12.26 27.72
CA ALA A 381 9.79 -12.64 26.46
C ALA A 381 8.34 -13.13 26.65
N ALA A 382 7.47 -12.78 25.70
CA ALA A 382 6.15 -13.38 25.57
C ALA A 382 6.27 -14.88 25.25
N SER A 383 5.25 -15.66 25.60
CA SER A 383 5.24 -17.09 25.30
C SER A 383 5.25 -17.34 23.78
N PRO A 384 5.98 -18.35 23.31
CA PRO A 384 5.99 -18.72 21.89
C PRO A 384 4.59 -19.02 21.37
N LEU A 385 4.34 -18.63 20.14
CA LEU A 385 3.05 -18.74 19.48
C LEU A 385 3.11 -19.73 18.32
N SER A 386 2.27 -20.77 18.34
CA SER A 386 2.11 -21.73 17.24
C SER A 386 0.66 -21.78 16.81
N ARG A 387 0.36 -21.60 15.52
CA ARG A 387 -1.02 -21.56 14.99
C ARG A 387 -1.12 -22.17 13.60
N LEU A 388 -2.28 -22.77 13.34
CA LEU A 388 -2.71 -23.25 12.04
C LEU A 388 -3.81 -22.34 11.49
N ALA A 389 -3.71 -22.00 10.22
CA ALA A 389 -4.63 -21.11 9.52
C ALA A 389 -5.09 -21.76 8.20
N PRO A 390 -6.33 -22.28 8.13
CA PRO A 390 -6.89 -22.88 6.92
C PRO A 390 -7.42 -21.80 5.97
N MET A 391 -7.39 -22.11 4.67
CA MET A 391 -8.00 -21.34 3.61
C MET A 391 -8.65 -22.27 2.58
N TYR A 392 -9.82 -21.87 2.12
CA TYR A 392 -10.61 -22.58 1.10
C TYR A 392 -11.04 -21.58 0.04
N LEU A 393 -10.74 -21.87 -1.21
CA LEU A 393 -11.17 -21.08 -2.34
C LEU A 393 -11.82 -21.98 -3.37
N ALA A 394 -12.85 -21.46 -4.04
CA ALA A 394 -13.47 -22.10 -5.20
C ALA A 394 -13.83 -21.03 -6.23
N SER A 395 -13.65 -21.36 -7.51
CA SER A 395 -14.13 -20.53 -8.61
C SER A 395 -14.65 -21.38 -9.76
N TRP A 396 -15.51 -20.76 -10.53
CA TRP A 396 -15.97 -21.28 -11.82
C TRP A 396 -15.77 -20.20 -12.88
N HIS A 397 -15.22 -20.60 -14.01
CA HIS A 397 -14.99 -19.75 -15.16
C HIS A 397 -15.71 -20.31 -16.39
N GLY A 398 -16.57 -19.49 -17.01
CA GLY A 398 -17.34 -19.85 -18.21
C GLY A 398 -17.52 -18.65 -19.12
N GLY A 399 -16.85 -18.65 -20.29
CA GLY A 399 -16.85 -17.54 -21.23
C GLY A 399 -16.29 -16.26 -20.59
N PRO A 400 -17.03 -15.14 -20.60
CA PRO A 400 -16.57 -13.89 -19.97
C PRO A 400 -16.80 -13.82 -18.45
N TRP A 401 -17.47 -14.82 -17.88
CA TRP A 401 -17.89 -14.83 -16.48
C TRP A 401 -16.95 -15.64 -15.60
N THR A 402 -16.68 -15.10 -14.41
CA THR A 402 -16.03 -15.83 -13.31
C THR A 402 -16.85 -15.62 -12.05
N VAL A 403 -17.19 -16.72 -11.38
CA VAL A 403 -17.81 -16.72 -10.05
C VAL A 403 -16.81 -17.30 -9.08
N ARG A 404 -16.62 -16.65 -7.93
CA ARG A 404 -15.67 -17.10 -6.92
C ARG A 404 -16.23 -16.96 -5.51
N ALA A 405 -15.73 -17.82 -4.63
CA ALA A 405 -15.97 -17.71 -3.20
C ALA A 405 -14.73 -18.16 -2.43
N PHE A 406 -14.45 -17.52 -1.30
CA PHE A 406 -13.41 -18.00 -0.39
C PHE A 406 -13.79 -17.84 1.08
N HIS A 407 -13.24 -18.72 1.89
CA HIS A 407 -13.15 -18.57 3.33
C HIS A 407 -11.69 -18.68 3.75
N LYS A 408 -11.25 -17.73 4.59
CA LYS A 408 -9.90 -17.69 5.11
C LYS A 408 -9.92 -17.32 6.57
N ARG A 409 -9.19 -18.09 7.38
CA ARG A 409 -8.91 -17.73 8.77
C ARG A 409 -7.43 -17.40 8.90
N ILE A 410 -7.13 -16.25 9.43
CA ILE A 410 -5.76 -15.78 9.72
C ILE A 410 -5.67 -15.27 11.13
N PHE A 411 -4.45 -15.07 11.61
CA PHE A 411 -4.22 -14.35 12.86
C PHE A 411 -3.09 -13.33 12.69
N ARG A 412 -3.10 -12.32 13.53
CA ARG A 412 -2.05 -11.33 13.68
C ARG A 412 -1.38 -11.52 15.04
N ALA A 413 -0.09 -11.79 15.05
CA ALA A 413 0.70 -11.74 16.29
C ALA A 413 0.83 -10.28 16.76
N PRO A 414 0.88 -10.03 18.08
CA PRO A 414 1.23 -8.71 18.60
C PRO A 414 2.59 -8.25 18.07
N THR A 415 2.73 -6.95 17.77
CA THR A 415 3.99 -6.35 17.34
C THR A 415 4.97 -6.24 18.49
N LEU A 416 6.24 -5.94 18.21
CA LEU A 416 7.23 -5.76 19.27
C LEU A 416 6.87 -4.55 20.17
N ASN A 417 6.28 -3.49 19.60
CA ASN A 417 5.77 -2.36 20.40
C ASN A 417 4.57 -2.76 21.27
N ASP A 418 3.62 -3.57 20.73
CA ASP A 418 2.47 -4.03 21.51
C ASP A 418 2.91 -4.80 22.76
N LEU A 419 4.02 -5.56 22.68
CA LEU A 419 4.51 -6.40 23.75
C LEU A 419 5.52 -5.70 24.67
N TYR A 420 6.49 -4.97 24.12
CA TYR A 420 7.72 -4.60 24.82
C TYR A 420 7.95 -3.09 24.93
N TYR A 421 7.12 -2.23 24.30
CA TYR A 421 7.31 -0.78 24.42
C TYR A 421 7.15 -0.34 25.86
N THR A 422 8.14 0.38 26.39
CA THR A 422 8.23 0.75 27.79
C THR A 422 6.97 1.48 28.27
N LEU A 423 6.43 1.05 29.41
CA LEU A 423 5.24 1.55 30.10
C LEU A 423 3.88 1.32 29.41
N VAL A 424 3.85 0.86 28.15
CA VAL A 424 2.63 0.66 27.36
C VAL A 424 2.44 -0.79 26.98
N GLY A 425 3.52 -1.48 26.63
CA GLY A 425 3.52 -2.87 26.15
C GLY A 425 2.97 -3.86 27.17
N ASN A 426 2.41 -4.95 26.66
CA ASN A 426 1.83 -6.01 27.46
C ASN A 426 2.19 -7.40 26.89
N VAL A 427 3.07 -8.11 27.58
CA VAL A 427 3.57 -9.44 27.16
C VAL A 427 2.52 -10.56 27.24
N GLN A 428 1.36 -10.30 27.84
CA GLN A 428 0.25 -11.26 27.96
C GLN A 428 -0.78 -11.14 26.82
N LEU A 429 -0.52 -10.31 25.81
CA LEU A 429 -1.40 -10.18 24.67
C LEU A 429 -1.56 -11.49 23.91
N ARG A 430 -2.80 -11.78 23.56
CA ARG A 430 -3.17 -12.85 22.65
C ARG A 430 -3.15 -12.34 21.20
N PRO A 431 -2.94 -13.23 20.21
CA PRO A 431 -3.07 -12.85 18.82
C PRO A 431 -4.52 -12.48 18.47
N GLU A 432 -4.69 -11.52 17.57
CA GLU A 432 -5.99 -11.24 16.94
C GLU A 432 -6.30 -12.32 15.91
N TYR A 433 -7.56 -12.71 15.80
CA TYR A 433 -8.04 -13.63 14.76
C TYR A 433 -8.98 -12.93 13.80
N THR A 434 -8.79 -13.18 12.51
CA THR A 434 -9.68 -12.68 11.46
C THR A 434 -10.22 -13.86 10.65
N SER A 435 -11.54 -13.99 10.59
CA SER A 435 -12.23 -14.88 9.68
C SER A 435 -12.89 -14.06 8.59
N GLN A 436 -12.61 -14.43 7.33
CA GLN A 436 -13.08 -13.73 6.15
C GLN A 436 -13.91 -14.67 5.28
N TRP A 437 -15.07 -14.21 4.83
CA TRP A 437 -15.90 -14.84 3.79
C TRP A 437 -16.11 -13.83 2.69
N ASP A 438 -15.95 -14.26 1.46
CA ASP A 438 -16.09 -13.41 0.28
C ASP A 438 -16.75 -14.22 -0.84
N MET A 439 -17.64 -13.58 -1.57
CA MET A 439 -18.27 -14.11 -2.77
C MET A 439 -18.27 -13.01 -3.83
N GLY A 440 -17.81 -13.33 -5.02
CA GLY A 440 -17.69 -12.37 -6.10
C GLY A 440 -18.06 -12.91 -7.45
N VAL A 441 -18.45 -12.00 -8.33
CA VAL A 441 -18.74 -12.25 -9.74
C VAL A 441 -17.97 -11.25 -10.58
N ASP A 442 -17.23 -11.74 -11.57
CA ASP A 442 -16.53 -10.91 -12.56
C ASP A 442 -17.11 -11.20 -13.96
N TYR A 443 -17.23 -10.13 -14.72
CA TYR A 443 -17.44 -10.14 -16.17
C TYR A 443 -16.26 -9.47 -16.84
N LYS A 444 -15.60 -10.14 -17.77
CA LYS A 444 -14.47 -9.58 -18.51
C LYS A 444 -14.55 -9.96 -19.98
N ASP A 445 -14.67 -8.95 -20.83
CA ASP A 445 -14.51 -9.08 -22.26
C ASP A 445 -13.25 -8.32 -22.76
N LYS A 446 -13.20 -8.03 -24.06
CA LYS A 446 -12.07 -7.31 -24.68
C LYS A 446 -11.90 -5.89 -24.17
N TYR A 447 -12.96 -5.18 -23.80
CA TYR A 447 -12.98 -3.76 -23.50
C TYR A 447 -13.51 -3.46 -22.10
N LEU A 448 -14.38 -4.29 -21.58
CA LEU A 448 -15.13 -4.06 -20.34
C LEU A 448 -14.74 -5.10 -19.29
N HIS A 449 -14.48 -4.63 -18.07
CA HIS A 449 -14.31 -5.46 -16.88
C HIS A 449 -15.26 -4.97 -15.79
N LEU A 450 -16.13 -5.82 -15.32
CA LEU A 450 -17.03 -5.55 -14.19
C LEU A 450 -16.76 -6.56 -13.09
N ALA A 451 -16.67 -6.13 -11.85
CA ALA A 451 -16.53 -7.01 -10.70
C ALA A 451 -17.46 -6.54 -9.57
N LEU A 452 -18.08 -7.48 -8.91
CA LEU A 452 -18.93 -7.27 -7.73
C LEU A 452 -18.54 -8.28 -6.67
N ASP A 453 -18.17 -7.81 -5.49
CA ASP A 453 -17.79 -8.62 -4.34
C ASP A 453 -18.64 -8.29 -3.13
N MET A 454 -19.19 -9.31 -2.48
CA MET A 454 -19.82 -9.23 -1.17
C MET A 454 -18.93 -9.92 -0.16
N TYR A 455 -18.66 -9.28 0.98
CA TYR A 455 -17.78 -9.84 1.99
C TYR A 455 -18.31 -9.66 3.41
N TYR A 456 -17.94 -10.62 4.27
CA TYR A 456 -18.15 -10.57 5.71
C TYR A 456 -16.86 -10.92 6.42
N ASN A 457 -16.41 -10.01 7.33
CA ASN A 457 -15.22 -10.22 8.14
C ASN A 457 -15.60 -10.20 9.63
N ARG A 458 -14.96 -11.08 10.40
CA ARG A 458 -15.06 -11.15 11.84
C ARG A 458 -13.67 -11.10 12.46
N ILE A 459 -13.42 -10.06 13.28
CA ILE A 459 -12.15 -9.86 13.97
C ILE A 459 -12.38 -10.08 15.45
N GLU A 460 -11.65 -11.01 16.05
CA GLU A 460 -11.71 -11.38 17.47
C GLU A 460 -10.41 -11.01 18.17
N ASP A 461 -10.47 -10.72 19.47
CA ASP A 461 -9.33 -10.36 20.32
C ASP A 461 -8.52 -9.16 19.78
N LYS A 462 -9.18 -8.14 19.23
CA LYS A 462 -8.51 -6.99 18.64
C LYS A 462 -7.59 -6.31 19.64
N ILE A 463 -6.33 -6.05 19.24
CA ILE A 463 -5.34 -5.37 20.08
C ILE A 463 -5.52 -3.87 19.93
N VAL A 464 -5.77 -3.18 21.02
CA VAL A 464 -5.97 -1.73 21.08
C VAL A 464 -5.22 -1.13 22.27
N ALA A 465 -4.81 0.14 22.14
CA ALA A 465 -4.28 0.90 23.25
C ALA A 465 -5.46 1.57 23.98
N ILE A 466 -5.55 1.39 25.28
CA ILE A 466 -6.54 2.05 26.14
C ILE A 466 -5.87 2.83 27.28
N PRO A 467 -6.44 3.98 27.71
CA PRO A 467 -5.96 4.67 28.88
C PRO A 467 -6.26 3.84 30.13
N MET A 468 -5.29 3.73 31.03
CA MET A 468 -5.46 3.10 32.32
C MET A 468 -6.19 4.03 33.31
N LYS A 469 -6.50 3.55 34.52
CA LYS A 469 -7.13 4.35 35.59
C LYS A 469 -6.43 5.69 35.86
N CYS A 470 -5.13 5.80 35.57
CA CYS A 470 -4.41 7.05 35.51
C CYS A 470 -4.42 7.56 34.07
N GLN A 471 -5.03 8.70 33.78
CA GLN A 471 -5.25 9.29 32.44
C GLN A 471 -3.97 9.45 31.59
N PHE A 472 -2.80 9.44 32.21
CA PHE A 472 -1.50 9.58 31.54
C PHE A 472 -0.81 8.24 31.23
N ARG A 473 -1.41 7.11 31.59
CA ARG A 473 -0.85 5.78 31.36
C ARG A 473 -1.74 4.96 30.44
N TRP A 474 -1.18 4.53 29.34
CA TRP A 474 -1.83 3.66 28.36
C TRP A 474 -1.34 2.22 28.51
N SER A 475 -2.14 1.26 28.10
CA SER A 475 -1.71 -0.14 28.00
C SER A 475 -2.36 -0.80 26.79
N MET A 476 -1.64 -1.75 26.22
CA MET A 476 -2.16 -2.59 25.15
C MET A 476 -3.00 -3.73 25.73
N VAL A 477 -4.20 -3.90 25.20
CA VAL A 477 -5.14 -4.96 25.63
C VAL A 477 -5.77 -5.64 24.42
N ASN A 478 -6.19 -6.89 24.61
CA ASN A 478 -7.11 -7.54 23.68
C ASN A 478 -8.52 -7.11 24.02
N PHE A 479 -9.16 -6.46 23.09
CA PHE A 479 -10.50 -5.94 23.25
C PHE A 479 -11.34 -6.25 22.02
N GLY A 480 -12.48 -6.89 22.25
CA GLY A 480 -13.56 -6.78 21.33
C GLY A 480 -13.69 -7.79 20.21
N LEU A 481 -14.87 -7.71 19.67
CA LEU A 481 -15.32 -8.39 18.48
C LEU A 481 -15.79 -7.33 17.48
N VAL A 482 -15.11 -7.24 16.32
CA VAL A 482 -15.54 -6.38 15.23
C VAL A 482 -16.15 -7.22 14.11
N LYS A 483 -17.29 -6.81 13.58
CA LYS A 483 -17.92 -7.40 12.40
C LYS A 483 -18.02 -6.35 11.31
N SER A 484 -17.59 -6.75 10.10
CA SER A 484 -17.60 -5.93 8.89
C SER A 484 -18.40 -6.64 7.81
N LEU A 485 -19.38 -5.98 7.25
CA LEU A 485 -20.17 -6.45 6.11
C LEU A 485 -20.09 -5.38 5.02
N GLY A 486 -19.75 -5.79 3.80
CA GLY A 486 -19.63 -4.83 2.71
C GLY A 486 -19.85 -5.40 1.32
N LEU A 487 -20.05 -4.46 0.41
CA LEU A 487 -20.18 -4.67 -1.02
C LEU A 487 -19.16 -3.78 -1.73
N SER A 488 -18.39 -4.34 -2.65
CA SER A 488 -17.45 -3.62 -3.50
C SER A 488 -17.81 -3.84 -4.97
N ALA A 489 -17.88 -2.78 -5.75
CA ALA A 489 -18.09 -2.82 -7.19
C ALA A 489 -16.94 -2.13 -7.91
N THR A 490 -16.47 -2.73 -8.99
CA THR A 490 -15.42 -2.19 -9.87
C THR A 490 -15.89 -2.26 -11.31
N ALA A 491 -15.67 -1.19 -12.07
CA ALA A 491 -15.92 -1.13 -13.50
C ALA A 491 -14.70 -0.57 -14.22
N GLY A 492 -14.12 -1.33 -15.14
CA GLY A 492 -13.01 -0.94 -15.99
C GLY A 492 -13.42 -0.93 -17.45
N TYR A 493 -12.96 0.06 -18.22
CA TYR A 493 -13.17 0.14 -19.66
C TYR A 493 -11.90 0.64 -20.33
N ASP A 494 -11.40 -0.10 -21.33
CA ASP A 494 -10.20 0.23 -22.08
C ASP A 494 -10.46 0.08 -23.58
N ARG A 495 -10.22 1.13 -24.34
CA ARG A 495 -10.40 1.08 -25.79
C ARG A 495 -9.52 2.09 -26.51
N GLN A 496 -9.03 1.69 -27.69
CA GLN A 496 -8.27 2.52 -28.60
C GLN A 496 -8.98 2.63 -29.95
N TRP A 497 -9.07 3.87 -30.50
CA TRP A 497 -9.62 4.18 -31.81
C TRP A 497 -8.60 5.02 -32.61
N GLY A 498 -7.78 4.35 -33.42
CA GLY A 498 -6.71 5.04 -34.15
C GLY A 498 -5.73 5.72 -33.19
N LYS A 499 -5.65 7.07 -33.23
CA LYS A 499 -4.80 7.87 -32.33
C LYS A 499 -5.44 8.22 -30.99
N PHE A 500 -6.73 7.90 -30.80
CA PHE A 500 -7.45 8.20 -29.57
C PHE A 500 -7.50 6.97 -28.68
N SER A 501 -7.18 7.13 -27.40
CA SER A 501 -7.32 6.10 -26.37
C SER A 501 -8.19 6.60 -25.22
N LEU A 502 -9.00 5.69 -24.65
CA LEU A 502 -9.81 5.94 -23.47
C LEU A 502 -9.62 4.76 -22.52
N SER A 503 -9.17 5.07 -21.31
CA SER A 503 -9.16 4.14 -20.18
C SER A 503 -9.97 4.72 -19.04
N ALA A 504 -10.86 3.92 -18.47
CA ALA A 504 -11.69 4.33 -17.35
C ALA A 504 -11.67 3.24 -16.26
N ASN A 505 -11.58 3.66 -15.00
CA ASN A 505 -11.71 2.77 -13.86
C ASN A 505 -12.56 3.43 -12.79
N ALA A 506 -13.67 2.81 -12.42
CA ALA A 506 -14.59 3.29 -11.39
C ALA A 506 -14.70 2.25 -10.29
N ASN A 507 -14.64 2.68 -9.04
CA ASN A 507 -14.79 1.84 -7.87
C ASN A 507 -15.80 2.42 -6.91
N TYR A 508 -16.59 1.56 -6.27
CA TYR A 508 -17.55 1.92 -5.25
C TYR A 508 -17.53 0.89 -4.12
N THR A 509 -17.61 1.35 -2.89
CA THR A 509 -17.70 0.49 -1.71
C THR A 509 -18.82 0.99 -0.79
N CYS A 510 -19.66 0.07 -0.36
CA CYS A 510 -20.61 0.26 0.73
C CYS A 510 -20.24 -0.75 1.83
N GLN A 511 -19.85 -0.26 3.02
CA GLN A 511 -19.43 -1.14 4.12
C GLN A 511 -19.95 -0.67 5.45
N ARG A 512 -20.26 -1.63 6.31
CA ARG A 512 -20.74 -1.39 7.69
C ARG A 512 -19.88 -2.17 8.66
N ASP A 513 -19.10 -1.45 9.43
CA ASP A 513 -18.14 -1.98 10.40
C ASP A 513 -18.58 -1.59 11.82
N ARG A 514 -18.86 -2.58 12.67
CA ARG A 514 -19.43 -2.34 13.99
C ARG A 514 -18.73 -3.13 15.07
N ASP A 515 -18.71 -2.54 16.26
CA ASP A 515 -18.28 -3.20 17.49
C ASP A 515 -19.39 -4.11 18.05
N TYR A 516 -19.02 -5.34 18.38
CA TYR A 516 -19.87 -6.35 19.03
C TYR A 516 -19.20 -6.93 20.27
N SER A 517 -18.32 -6.18 20.92
CA SER A 517 -17.48 -6.66 22.02
C SER A 517 -18.29 -7.09 23.22
N SER A 518 -19.17 -6.26 23.73
CA SER A 518 -20.02 -6.57 24.88
C SER A 518 -21.37 -5.86 24.77
N PRO A 519 -22.50 -6.61 24.90
CA PRO A 519 -23.84 -5.99 24.93
C PRO A 519 -24.05 -5.00 26.08
N ALA A 520 -23.23 -5.09 27.14
CA ALA A 520 -23.31 -4.19 28.30
C ALA A 520 -22.51 -2.89 28.10
N ASP A 521 -21.73 -2.79 27.02
CA ASP A 521 -20.92 -1.61 26.68
C ASP A 521 -21.82 -0.55 26.02
N PRO A 522 -21.78 0.74 26.44
CA PRO A 522 -22.48 1.83 25.76
C PRO A 522 -22.10 1.96 24.27
N GLU A 523 -20.92 1.52 23.88
CA GLU A 523 -20.40 1.56 22.51
C GLU A 523 -20.81 0.34 21.66
N TYR A 524 -21.60 -0.59 22.21
CA TYR A 524 -22.08 -1.78 21.51
C TYR A 524 -22.86 -1.43 20.23
N LYS A 525 -22.43 -2.00 19.08
CA LYS A 525 -22.93 -1.72 17.72
C LYS A 525 -22.57 -0.34 17.17
N ASN A 526 -21.72 0.43 17.83
CA ASN A 526 -21.17 1.65 17.26
C ASN A 526 -20.27 1.36 16.05
N THR A 527 -20.17 2.33 15.16
CA THR A 527 -19.32 2.25 13.98
C THR A 527 -17.84 2.39 14.37
N ILE A 528 -17.01 1.54 13.80
CA ILE A 528 -15.55 1.59 14.00
C ILE A 528 -14.99 2.93 13.49
N PRO A 529 -14.07 3.58 14.23
CA PRO A 529 -13.47 4.85 13.81
C PRO A 529 -12.85 4.81 12.40
N TYR A 530 -13.03 5.92 11.68
CA TYR A 530 -12.53 6.13 10.32
C TYR A 530 -13.05 5.13 9.27
N SER A 531 -14.22 4.57 9.48
CA SER A 531 -14.89 3.67 8.54
C SER A 531 -16.12 4.36 7.92
N PRO A 532 -16.01 4.92 6.70
CA PRO A 532 -17.15 5.51 6.00
C PRO A 532 -18.10 4.41 5.49
N LEU A 533 -19.40 4.69 5.52
CA LEU A 533 -20.40 3.79 4.93
C LEU A 533 -20.24 3.68 3.42
N HIS A 534 -19.94 4.81 2.75
CA HIS A 534 -19.80 4.91 1.30
C HIS A 534 -18.45 5.51 0.93
N SER A 535 -17.79 4.93 -0.07
CA SER A 535 -16.63 5.52 -0.72
C SER A 535 -16.66 5.20 -2.22
N ALA A 536 -16.14 6.11 -3.05
CA ALA A 536 -16.08 5.93 -4.49
C ALA A 536 -14.82 6.56 -5.07
N SER A 537 -14.37 6.02 -6.20
CA SER A 537 -13.30 6.61 -7.00
C SER A 537 -13.59 6.45 -8.49
N LEU A 538 -13.06 7.36 -9.29
CA LEU A 538 -13.10 7.31 -10.75
C LEU A 538 -11.78 7.83 -11.30
N ILE A 539 -11.19 7.10 -12.23
CA ILE A 539 -10.04 7.51 -13.04
C ILE A 539 -10.50 7.50 -14.49
N LEU A 540 -10.28 8.59 -15.23
CA LEU A 540 -10.45 8.67 -16.68
C LEU A 540 -9.15 9.15 -17.29
N ASP A 541 -8.61 8.36 -18.21
CA ASP A 541 -7.40 8.67 -18.96
C ASP A 541 -7.71 8.72 -20.45
N LEU A 542 -7.43 9.88 -21.06
CA LEU A 542 -7.71 10.21 -22.44
C LEU A 542 -6.38 10.50 -23.16
N GLY A 543 -6.02 9.67 -24.12
CA GLY A 543 -4.83 9.87 -24.94
C GLY A 543 -5.17 10.30 -26.37
N TYR A 544 -4.41 11.26 -26.92
CA TYR A 544 -4.51 11.69 -28.31
C TYR A 544 -3.20 12.26 -28.82
N ASP A 545 -2.57 11.60 -29.79
CA ASP A 545 -1.42 12.10 -30.58
C ASP A 545 -0.30 12.71 -29.69
N GLY A 546 0.13 11.96 -28.66
CA GLY A 546 1.16 12.38 -27.71
C GLY A 546 0.69 13.34 -26.62
N TYR A 547 -0.61 13.64 -26.54
CA TYR A 547 -1.26 14.23 -25.37
C TYR A 547 -1.88 13.14 -24.51
N SER A 548 -1.83 13.29 -23.21
CA SER A 548 -2.59 12.48 -22.26
C SER A 548 -3.23 13.42 -21.23
N LEU A 549 -4.53 13.26 -21.03
CA LEU A 549 -5.30 13.96 -20.00
C LEU A 549 -5.89 12.94 -19.06
N CYS A 550 -5.38 12.88 -17.84
CA CYS A 550 -5.93 12.06 -16.78
C CYS A 550 -6.71 12.92 -15.78
N THR A 551 -7.93 12.54 -15.48
CA THR A 551 -8.70 13.09 -14.37
C THR A 551 -9.06 12.00 -13.39
N SER A 552 -8.92 12.29 -12.10
CA SER A 552 -9.23 11.33 -11.05
C SER A 552 -10.07 11.97 -9.96
N TRP A 553 -11.06 11.23 -9.48
CA TRP A 553 -12.09 11.69 -8.55
C TRP A 553 -12.12 10.74 -7.36
N LEU A 554 -12.19 11.30 -6.15
CA LEU A 554 -12.33 10.57 -4.91
C LEU A 554 -13.50 11.12 -4.13
N TYR A 555 -14.32 10.23 -3.56
CA TYR A 555 -15.37 10.53 -2.60
C TYR A 555 -15.23 9.66 -1.37
N THR A 556 -15.36 10.25 -0.20
CA THR A 556 -15.42 9.55 1.09
C THR A 556 -16.56 10.12 1.89
N GLY A 557 -17.49 9.27 2.32
CA GLY A 557 -18.65 9.64 3.11
C GLY A 557 -18.31 9.99 4.56
N ASP A 558 -19.34 10.38 5.30
CA ASP A 558 -19.26 10.68 6.73
C ASP A 558 -18.71 9.50 7.54
N ARG A 559 -17.93 9.80 8.57
CA ARG A 559 -17.31 8.82 9.44
C ARG A 559 -17.01 9.40 10.82
N PHE A 560 -16.98 8.56 11.83
CA PHE A 560 -16.61 8.96 13.19
C PHE A 560 -15.10 8.83 13.41
N ALA A 561 -14.52 9.75 14.17
CA ALA A 561 -13.11 9.69 14.57
C ALA A 561 -12.90 8.83 15.83
N LEU A 562 -13.92 8.69 16.69
CA LEU A 562 -13.90 7.91 17.93
C LEU A 562 -15.02 6.85 17.95
N ILE A 563 -14.83 5.80 18.74
CA ILE A 563 -15.79 4.70 18.88
C ILE A 563 -17.08 5.12 19.57
N SER A 564 -17.06 6.18 20.38
CA SER A 564 -18.23 6.77 21.04
C SER A 564 -19.32 7.23 20.06
N ASN A 565 -18.95 7.47 18.79
CA ASN A 565 -19.82 7.95 17.72
C ASN A 565 -20.59 9.24 18.07
N ASN A 566 -20.01 10.10 18.89
CA ASN A 566 -20.58 11.40 19.20
C ASN A 566 -20.57 12.31 17.95
N ARG A 567 -21.56 13.19 17.85
CA ARG A 567 -21.68 14.11 16.72
C ARG A 567 -20.46 15.03 16.57
N GLU A 568 -19.84 15.41 17.68
CA GLU A 568 -18.61 16.24 17.72
C GLU A 568 -17.40 15.52 17.12
N ASP A 569 -17.42 14.19 17.11
CA ASP A 569 -16.37 13.34 16.56
C ASP A 569 -16.61 12.94 15.11
N MET A 570 -17.71 13.40 14.51
CA MET A 570 -18.04 13.14 13.13
C MET A 570 -17.16 13.99 12.20
N LEU A 571 -16.53 13.34 11.23
CA LEU A 571 -15.89 13.95 10.08
C LEU A 571 -16.88 13.90 8.92
N GLY A 572 -17.20 15.06 8.36
CA GLY A 572 -18.09 15.18 7.20
C GLY A 572 -17.52 14.50 5.95
N ASP A 573 -18.39 14.26 5.00
CA ASP A 573 -18.02 13.76 3.67
C ASP A 573 -17.17 14.79 2.90
N TRP A 574 -16.41 14.29 1.95
CA TRP A 574 -15.58 15.11 1.07
C TRP A 574 -15.39 14.46 -0.31
N TYR A 575 -15.08 15.29 -1.29
CA TYR A 575 -14.64 14.84 -2.59
C TYR A 575 -13.51 15.73 -3.12
N THR A 576 -12.63 15.12 -3.92
CA THR A 576 -11.56 15.82 -4.63
C THR A 576 -11.53 15.42 -6.09
N VAL A 577 -11.07 16.34 -6.92
CA VAL A 577 -10.85 16.13 -8.35
C VAL A 577 -9.42 16.55 -8.66
N ASP A 578 -8.65 15.65 -9.27
CA ASP A 578 -7.30 15.93 -9.73
C ASP A 578 -7.26 15.89 -11.26
N LEU A 579 -6.42 16.73 -11.85
CA LEU A 579 -6.17 16.78 -13.28
C LEU A 579 -4.67 16.71 -13.56
N LYS A 580 -4.29 15.89 -14.55
CA LYS A 580 -2.92 15.80 -15.06
C LYS A 580 -2.94 15.83 -16.57
N LEU A 581 -2.21 16.79 -17.14
CA LEU A 581 -2.00 16.93 -18.57
C LEU A 581 -0.53 16.64 -18.90
N ASN A 582 -0.30 15.70 -19.78
CA ASN A 582 1.02 15.38 -20.31
C ASN A 582 1.08 15.73 -21.79
N LYS A 583 2.24 16.21 -22.23
CA LYS A 583 2.58 16.34 -23.66
C LYS A 583 3.96 15.80 -23.89
N GLN A 584 4.09 14.86 -24.85
CA GLN A 584 5.36 14.33 -25.33
C GLN A 584 5.78 15.05 -26.61
N PHE A 585 7.05 15.46 -26.65
CA PHE A 585 7.69 16.08 -27.78
C PHE A 585 8.85 15.20 -28.24
N HIS A 586 8.95 14.92 -29.52
CA HIS A 586 10.05 14.18 -30.12
C HIS A 586 10.96 15.17 -30.85
N ILE A 587 12.18 15.36 -30.37
CA ILE A 587 13.16 16.31 -30.92
C ILE A 587 14.41 15.50 -31.34
N GLY A 588 14.44 15.02 -32.58
CA GLY A 588 15.46 14.12 -33.05
C GLY A 588 15.48 12.79 -32.28
N LYS A 589 16.56 12.52 -31.56
CA LYS A 589 16.70 11.32 -30.70
C LYS A 589 16.19 11.53 -29.27
N HIS A 590 15.76 12.74 -28.93
CA HIS A 590 15.37 13.13 -27.58
C HIS A 590 13.85 13.11 -27.43
N ASN A 591 13.38 12.56 -26.35
CA ASN A 591 11.98 12.64 -25.92
C ASN A 591 11.88 13.59 -24.73
N VAL A 592 11.11 14.66 -24.90
CA VAL A 592 10.85 15.61 -23.83
C VAL A 592 9.38 15.49 -23.45
N GLN A 593 9.10 15.28 -22.18
CA GLN A 593 7.74 15.25 -21.63
C GLN A 593 7.54 16.43 -20.71
N ALA A 594 6.52 17.22 -20.96
CA ALA A 594 6.05 18.28 -20.07
C ALA A 594 4.74 17.86 -19.42
N THR A 595 4.66 18.01 -18.11
CA THR A 595 3.50 17.61 -17.30
C THR A 595 3.03 18.77 -16.45
N ILE A 596 1.72 19.00 -16.43
CA ILE A 596 1.05 19.96 -15.55
C ILE A 596 0.03 19.17 -14.73
N GLU A 597 0.08 19.31 -13.41
CA GLU A 597 -0.83 18.67 -12.48
C GLU A 597 -1.55 19.73 -11.64
N CYS A 598 -2.86 19.58 -11.48
CA CYS A 598 -3.66 20.35 -10.53
C CYS A 598 -4.37 19.37 -9.60
N ASN A 599 -3.90 19.29 -8.36
CA ASN A 599 -4.48 18.43 -7.33
C ASN A 599 -5.55 19.21 -6.55
N ASN A 600 -6.62 18.51 -6.17
CA ASN A 600 -7.75 19.07 -5.45
C ASN A 600 -8.31 20.34 -6.15
N LEU A 601 -8.65 20.21 -7.43
CA LEU A 601 -9.19 21.31 -8.27
C LEU A 601 -10.39 22.01 -7.60
N THR A 602 -11.20 21.26 -6.87
CA THR A 602 -12.39 21.72 -6.14
C THR A 602 -12.05 22.57 -4.90
N ASP A 603 -10.78 22.65 -4.51
CA ASP A 603 -10.30 23.28 -3.27
C ASP A 603 -11.03 22.77 -2.01
N SER A 604 -11.36 21.47 -1.98
CA SER A 604 -12.02 20.83 -0.85
C SER A 604 -11.15 20.94 0.41
N ARG A 605 -11.72 21.54 1.46
CA ARG A 605 -11.08 21.69 2.77
C ARG A 605 -11.54 20.55 3.67
N HIS A 606 -10.76 19.48 3.74
CA HIS A 606 -11.14 18.24 4.44
C HIS A 606 -10.03 17.72 5.33
N GLU A 607 -10.39 16.79 6.19
CA GLU A 607 -9.49 16.05 7.06
C GLU A 607 -9.67 14.55 6.78
N VAL A 608 -8.58 13.84 6.58
CA VAL A 608 -8.60 12.37 6.52
C VAL A 608 -8.57 11.79 7.93
N VAL A 609 -7.71 12.32 8.77
CA VAL A 609 -7.64 12.08 10.22
C VAL A 609 -8.06 13.36 10.94
N LYS A 610 -8.87 13.25 11.99
CA LYS A 610 -9.39 14.39 12.75
C LYS A 610 -8.24 15.28 13.22
N ARG A 611 -8.37 16.58 12.98
CA ARG A 611 -7.36 17.63 13.27
C ARG A 611 -6.08 17.54 12.42
N TYR A 612 -6.10 16.78 11.34
CA TYR A 612 -5.03 16.75 10.34
C TYR A 612 -5.59 17.25 9.01
N PRO A 613 -5.63 18.59 8.82
CA PRO A 613 -6.16 19.17 7.59
C PRO A 613 -5.30 18.79 6.39
N MET A 614 -5.96 18.54 5.27
CA MET A 614 -5.31 18.22 4.01
C MET A 614 -5.04 19.48 3.18
N PRO A 615 -4.05 19.46 2.25
CA PRO A 615 -3.79 20.57 1.35
C PRO A 615 -5.00 20.90 0.49
N GLY A 616 -5.29 22.18 0.30
CA GLY A 616 -6.23 22.67 -0.70
C GLY A 616 -5.67 22.51 -2.12
N ARG A 617 -6.27 23.22 -3.10
CA ARG A 617 -5.81 23.20 -4.49
C ARG A 617 -4.33 23.53 -4.58
N ASN A 618 -3.62 22.71 -5.37
CA ASN A 618 -2.19 22.88 -5.57
C ASN A 618 -1.75 22.44 -6.97
N TRP A 619 -0.63 22.96 -7.41
CA TRP A 619 -0.09 22.77 -8.74
C TRP A 619 1.29 22.17 -8.70
N LYS A 620 1.59 21.35 -9.71
CA LYS A 620 2.93 20.80 -9.94
C LYS A 620 3.24 20.82 -11.43
N PHE A 621 4.47 21.20 -11.76
CA PHE A 621 5.01 21.20 -13.11
C PHE A 621 6.22 20.26 -13.14
N THR A 622 6.29 19.43 -14.15
CA THR A 622 7.40 18.48 -14.32
C THR A 622 7.87 18.52 -15.76
N LEU A 623 9.18 18.57 -15.93
CA LEU A 623 9.85 18.44 -17.22
C LEU A 623 10.79 17.24 -17.15
N GLN A 624 10.58 16.27 -18.02
CA GLN A 624 11.43 15.10 -18.16
C GLN A 624 12.10 15.12 -19.53
N TRP A 625 13.40 14.89 -19.54
CA TRP A 625 14.20 14.73 -20.74
C TRP A 625 14.76 13.32 -20.78
N LYS A 626 14.54 12.60 -21.90
CA LYS A 626 14.93 11.20 -22.09
C LYS A 626 15.67 11.04 -23.43
N ILE A 627 16.74 10.24 -23.38
CA ILE A 627 17.58 9.87 -24.52
C ILE A 627 17.58 8.36 -24.70
#